data_b575636031428fc6b8c9ce211e79f117
#
_entry.id   b575636031428fc6b8c9ce211e79f117
#
_cell.length_a   1.000
_cell.length_b   1.000
_cell.length_c   1.000
_cell.angle_alpha   90.00
_cell.angle_beta   90.00
_cell.angle_gamma   90.00
#
_symmetry.space_group_name_H-M   'P 1'
#
loop_
_entity.id
_entity.type
_entity.pdbx_description
1 polymer ?
#
loop_
_entity_poly.entity_id
_entity_poly.type
_entity_poly.pdbx_seq_one_letter_code
_entity_poly.pdbx_strand_id
1 'polypeptide(L)'
;IMYINDNNIDIRISNSSMISNKALLGDGGCISSRSYINMNMTYNDITSNTAGNNGGCMSFDDNIEINIINNIIKNNTASISGGVIYANHSSRMPNLIDSQVLYNTALNGNCGAFCTSLSIIRKCNIEYNVAHKNGGFAYSLKSFYAMIDILDTRMISNNAIHGSGGGIWIHNLSLSNGLLLNVMSSIFNDNTAGIHGGIMYINDNNIDIRISNSSM
;
A
#
# COMPACT_ATOMS: atom_id res chain seq x y z
N ILE A 1 11.72 -6.47 -16.51
CA ILE A 1 10.32 -6.83 -16.23
C ILE A 1 10.24 -8.33 -16.07
N MET A 2 9.67 -8.77 -14.97
CA MET A 2 9.49 -10.20 -14.67
C MET A 2 7.99 -10.51 -14.77
N TYR A 3 7.62 -11.53 -15.54
CA TYR A 3 6.26 -12.07 -15.55
C TYR A 3 6.30 -13.49 -14.99
N ILE A 4 5.43 -13.76 -14.00
CA ILE A 4 5.41 -15.03 -13.27
C ILE A 4 4.03 -15.67 -13.46
N ASN A 5 4.03 -16.90 -13.92
CA ASN A 5 2.83 -17.68 -14.18
C ASN A 5 2.98 -19.13 -13.67
N ASP A 6 3.48 -19.26 -12.45
CA ASP A 6 3.65 -20.55 -11.77
C ASP A 6 3.18 -20.44 -10.31
N ASN A 7 2.72 -21.51 -9.70
CA ASN A 7 2.08 -21.49 -8.38
C ASN A 7 3.08 -21.66 -7.24
N ASN A 8 2.81 -21.01 -6.10
CA ASN A 8 3.56 -21.13 -4.85
C ASN A 8 5.05 -20.79 -4.97
N ILE A 9 5.36 -19.58 -5.41
CA ILE A 9 6.73 -19.13 -5.61
C ILE A 9 7.20 -18.30 -4.41
N ASP A 10 8.37 -18.66 -3.88
CA ASP A 10 9.10 -17.84 -2.91
C ASP A 10 10.09 -16.93 -3.65
N ILE A 11 9.94 -15.63 -3.47
CA ILE A 11 10.81 -14.61 -4.06
C ILE A 11 11.55 -13.86 -2.97
N ARG A 12 12.85 -13.73 -3.11
CA ARG A 12 13.67 -12.90 -2.24
C ARG A 12 14.43 -11.88 -3.08
N ILE A 13 14.20 -10.60 -2.80
CA ILE A 13 14.90 -9.49 -3.45
C ILE A 13 15.59 -8.67 -2.35
N SER A 14 16.90 -8.60 -2.41
CA SER A 14 17.67 -7.87 -1.39
C SER A 14 18.81 -7.07 -2.01
N ASN A 15 19.13 -5.93 -1.40
CA ASN A 15 20.21 -5.04 -1.81
C ASN A 15 20.20 -4.76 -3.33
N SER A 16 19.02 -4.56 -3.88
CA SER A 16 18.80 -4.46 -5.32
C SER A 16 18.11 -3.16 -5.70
N SER A 17 18.26 -2.77 -6.96
CA SER A 17 17.62 -1.60 -7.53
C SER A 17 16.65 -1.98 -8.63
N MET A 18 15.39 -1.57 -8.50
CA MET A 18 14.35 -1.65 -9.52
C MET A 18 13.98 -0.24 -9.95
N ILE A 19 14.65 0.26 -10.98
CA ILE A 19 14.57 1.67 -11.36
C ILE A 19 14.12 1.83 -12.80
N SER A 20 13.13 2.70 -13.02
CA SER A 20 12.63 3.14 -14.34
C SER A 20 12.13 2.02 -15.24
N ASN A 21 11.64 0.92 -14.66
CA ASN A 21 11.01 -0.15 -15.42
C ASN A 21 9.59 0.25 -15.84
N LYS A 22 9.18 -0.17 -17.04
CA LYS A 22 7.90 0.25 -17.62
C LYS A 22 7.13 -0.90 -18.24
N ALA A 23 5.87 -1.06 -17.83
CA ALA A 23 4.87 -1.88 -18.52
C ALA A 23 3.88 -0.93 -19.22
N LEU A 24 4.11 -0.58 -20.49
CA LEU A 24 3.40 0.51 -21.18
C LEU A 24 1.88 0.30 -21.30
N LEU A 25 1.43 -0.92 -21.52
CA LEU A 25 0.01 -1.27 -21.72
C LEU A 25 -0.52 -2.26 -20.69
N GLY A 26 0.29 -2.64 -19.71
CA GLY A 26 -0.02 -3.69 -18.76
C GLY A 26 0.17 -3.29 -17.31
N ASP A 27 0.16 -4.30 -16.46
CA ASP A 27 0.31 -4.23 -15.03
C ASP A 27 1.77 -4.50 -14.61
N GLY A 28 2.17 -3.96 -13.45
CA GLY A 28 3.44 -4.23 -12.81
C GLY A 28 4.67 -3.79 -13.61
N GLY A 29 5.11 -2.54 -13.46
CA GLY A 29 6.27 -2.01 -14.18
C GLY A 29 7.56 -2.83 -14.02
N CYS A 30 7.74 -3.53 -12.90
CA CYS A 30 8.86 -4.44 -12.63
C CYS A 30 8.42 -5.90 -12.62
N ILE A 31 7.37 -6.21 -11.86
CA ILE A 31 6.91 -7.58 -11.60
C ILE A 31 5.41 -7.65 -11.82
N SER A 32 4.96 -8.63 -12.60
CA SER A 32 3.55 -8.98 -12.71
C SER A 32 3.39 -10.48 -12.49
N SER A 33 2.41 -10.88 -11.68
CA SER A 33 2.12 -12.29 -11.42
C SER A 33 0.63 -12.57 -11.35
N ARG A 34 0.25 -13.76 -11.83
CA ARG A 34 -1.11 -14.31 -11.70
C ARG A 34 -1.21 -15.42 -10.63
N SER A 35 -0.16 -15.64 -9.89
CA SER A 35 -0.01 -16.79 -9.01
C SER A 35 0.24 -16.36 -7.58
N TYR A 36 -0.01 -17.28 -6.63
CA TYR A 36 0.37 -17.07 -5.24
C TYR A 36 1.88 -16.86 -5.12
N ILE A 37 2.25 -15.77 -4.45
CA ILE A 37 3.64 -15.41 -4.21
C ILE A 37 3.85 -15.11 -2.73
N ASN A 38 4.93 -15.69 -2.19
CA ASN A 38 5.53 -15.26 -0.94
C ASN A 38 6.81 -14.47 -1.25
N MET A 39 6.80 -13.16 -0.95
CA MET A 39 7.88 -12.25 -1.32
C MET A 39 8.49 -11.56 -0.10
N ASN A 40 9.81 -11.62 -0.02
CA ASN A 40 10.58 -10.86 0.95
C ASN A 40 11.48 -9.85 0.24
N MET A 41 11.28 -8.57 0.56
CA MET A 41 12.01 -7.45 -0.03
C MET A 41 12.78 -6.70 1.05
N THR A 42 14.10 -6.68 0.96
CA THR A 42 14.94 -6.04 1.98
C THR A 42 16.05 -5.19 1.37
N TYR A 43 16.18 -3.96 1.86
CA TYR A 43 17.25 -3.02 1.46
C TYR A 43 17.26 -2.72 -0.05
N ASN A 44 16.10 -2.53 -0.67
CA ASN A 44 16.00 -2.23 -2.11
C ASN A 44 15.69 -0.75 -2.36
N ASP A 45 16.11 -0.26 -3.54
CA ASP A 45 15.65 0.99 -4.15
C ASP A 45 14.64 0.69 -5.25
N ILE A 46 13.39 1.10 -5.05
CA ILE A 46 12.26 0.85 -5.94
C ILE A 46 11.76 2.21 -6.45
N THR A 47 12.32 2.67 -7.55
CA THR A 47 12.17 4.06 -7.95
C THR A 47 11.72 4.24 -9.39
N SER A 48 10.79 5.16 -9.61
CA SER A 48 10.37 5.63 -10.95
C SER A 48 9.84 4.53 -11.88
N ASN A 49 9.25 3.49 -11.34
CA ASN A 49 8.64 2.44 -12.15
C ASN A 49 7.21 2.84 -12.56
N THR A 50 6.78 2.41 -13.75
CA THR A 50 5.51 2.83 -14.32
C THR A 50 4.74 1.67 -14.92
N ALA A 51 3.43 1.60 -14.64
CA ALA A 51 2.50 0.69 -15.28
C ALA A 51 1.40 1.44 -16.03
N GLY A 52 1.05 0.95 -17.21
CA GLY A 52 -0.07 1.45 -18.01
C GLY A 52 -1.44 1.13 -17.40
N ASN A 53 -1.51 0.16 -16.53
CA ASN A 53 -2.70 -0.16 -15.74
C ASN A 53 -2.40 -0.08 -14.24
N ASN A 54 -2.29 -1.21 -13.54
CA ASN A 54 -2.17 -1.29 -12.09
C ASN A 54 -0.75 -1.64 -11.63
N GLY A 55 -0.41 -1.25 -10.40
CA GLY A 55 0.85 -1.58 -9.77
C GLY A 55 2.05 -0.96 -10.47
N GLY A 56 2.35 0.30 -10.22
CA GLY A 56 3.44 1.03 -10.88
C GLY A 56 4.77 0.27 -10.88
N CYS A 57 5.06 -0.47 -9.82
CA CYS A 57 6.16 -1.43 -9.78
C CYS A 57 5.65 -2.89 -9.86
N MET A 58 4.67 -3.28 -9.03
CA MET A 58 4.27 -4.69 -8.91
C MET A 58 2.75 -4.86 -8.99
N SER A 59 2.30 -5.89 -9.70
CA SER A 59 0.89 -6.27 -9.77
C SER A 59 0.71 -7.77 -9.58
N PHE A 60 -0.30 -8.13 -8.78
CA PHE A 60 -0.61 -9.50 -8.40
C PHE A 60 -2.12 -9.75 -8.53
N ASP A 61 -2.49 -10.76 -9.31
CA ASP A 61 -3.90 -11.13 -9.51
C ASP A 61 -4.43 -12.10 -8.45
N ASP A 62 -3.55 -12.85 -7.79
CA ASP A 62 -3.89 -13.82 -6.77
C ASP A 62 -3.32 -13.43 -5.40
N ASN A 63 -3.52 -14.27 -4.41
CA ASN A 63 -3.09 -14.09 -3.05
C ASN A 63 -1.57 -13.86 -2.94
N ILE A 64 -1.19 -12.88 -2.15
CA ILE A 64 0.22 -12.57 -1.90
C ILE A 64 0.51 -12.51 -0.40
N GLU A 65 1.72 -12.88 -0.04
CA GLU A 65 2.34 -12.55 1.23
C GLU A 65 3.61 -11.76 0.94
N ILE A 66 3.65 -10.48 1.36
CA ILE A 66 4.81 -9.62 1.11
C ILE A 66 5.32 -9.03 2.42
N ASN A 67 6.64 -9.16 2.64
CA ASN A 67 7.35 -8.42 3.66
C ASN A 67 8.26 -7.39 3.01
N ILE A 68 8.10 -6.13 3.38
CA ILE A 68 8.85 -4.98 2.86
C ILE A 68 9.60 -4.35 4.01
N ILE A 69 10.93 -4.55 4.08
CA ILE A 69 11.73 -4.14 5.22
C ILE A 69 12.96 -3.34 4.76
N ASN A 70 13.18 -2.15 5.31
CA ASN A 70 14.30 -1.28 4.98
C ASN A 70 14.39 -0.93 3.47
N ASN A 71 13.27 -0.62 2.83
CA ASN A 71 13.28 -0.24 1.42
C ASN A 71 13.05 1.27 1.22
N ILE A 72 13.56 1.79 0.11
CA ILE A 72 13.23 3.12 -0.40
C ILE A 72 12.31 2.93 -1.61
N ILE A 73 11.09 3.45 -1.53
CA ILE A 73 10.05 3.26 -2.54
C ILE A 73 9.52 4.63 -2.95
N LYS A 74 9.89 5.12 -4.12
CA LYS A 74 9.54 6.49 -4.50
C LYS A 74 9.24 6.69 -5.98
N ASN A 75 8.41 7.68 -6.27
CA ASN A 75 8.11 8.12 -7.64
C ASN A 75 7.57 7.02 -8.56
N ASN A 76 6.95 5.98 -8.02
CA ASN A 76 6.32 4.95 -8.84
C ASN A 76 4.91 5.39 -9.25
N THR A 77 4.49 5.04 -10.48
CA THR A 77 3.24 5.52 -11.04
C THR A 77 2.45 4.39 -11.70
N ALA A 78 1.18 4.28 -11.33
CA ALA A 78 0.20 3.45 -12.03
C ALA A 78 -0.83 4.35 -12.75
N SER A 79 -1.22 4.00 -13.97
CA SER A 79 -2.29 4.74 -14.66
C SER A 79 -3.65 4.52 -14.01
N ILE A 80 -3.89 3.37 -13.38
CA ILE A 80 -5.15 3.08 -12.70
C ILE A 80 -4.93 3.09 -11.19
N SER A 81 -4.52 2.01 -10.57
CA SER A 81 -4.47 1.88 -9.12
C SER A 81 -3.16 1.27 -8.62
N GLY A 82 -2.79 1.61 -7.37
CA GLY A 82 -1.57 1.10 -6.75
C GLY A 82 -0.30 1.67 -7.37
N GLY A 83 0.06 2.89 -7.05
CA GLY A 83 1.27 3.53 -7.60
C GLY A 83 2.53 2.69 -7.43
N VAL A 84 2.59 1.81 -6.43
CA VAL A 84 3.67 0.84 -6.21
C VAL A 84 3.16 -0.58 -6.41
N ILE A 85 2.22 -1.02 -5.56
CA ILE A 85 1.71 -2.38 -5.53
C ILE A 85 0.20 -2.38 -5.75
N TYR A 86 -0.26 -3.24 -6.62
CA TYR A 86 -1.66 -3.63 -6.75
C TYR A 86 -1.80 -5.14 -6.50
N ALA A 87 -2.69 -5.50 -5.58
CA ALA A 87 -3.06 -6.89 -5.34
C ALA A 87 -4.58 -7.03 -5.34
N ASN A 88 -5.11 -7.80 -6.28
CA ASN A 88 -6.55 -7.97 -6.45
C ASN A 88 -7.18 -8.78 -5.32
N HIS A 89 -6.47 -9.82 -4.87
CA HIS A 89 -6.84 -10.65 -3.73
C HIS A 89 -5.63 -10.80 -2.81
N SER A 90 -5.71 -10.29 -1.60
CA SER A 90 -4.64 -10.50 -0.61
C SER A 90 -5.19 -11.32 0.55
N SER A 91 -4.72 -12.55 0.69
CA SER A 91 -5.09 -13.42 1.82
C SER A 91 -4.20 -13.24 3.04
N ARG A 92 -3.02 -12.66 2.88
CA ARG A 92 -2.11 -12.33 3.97
C ARG A 92 -1.60 -10.91 3.82
N MET A 93 -1.63 -10.20 4.93
CA MET A 93 -1.34 -8.78 4.95
C MET A 93 0.16 -8.52 4.86
N PRO A 94 0.61 -7.69 3.91
CA PRO A 94 2.01 -7.27 3.86
C PRO A 94 2.40 -6.48 5.10
N ASN A 95 3.63 -6.73 5.55
CA ASN A 95 4.29 -5.93 6.57
C ASN A 95 5.16 -4.88 5.89
N LEU A 96 5.03 -3.63 6.32
CA LEU A 96 5.85 -2.51 5.90
C LEU A 96 6.64 -2.01 7.12
N ILE A 97 7.95 -2.22 7.11
CA ILE A 97 8.79 -1.97 8.29
C ILE A 97 10.03 -1.17 7.88
N ASP A 98 10.43 -0.19 8.69
CA ASP A 98 11.65 0.61 8.54
C ASP A 98 11.86 1.15 7.11
N SER A 99 10.78 1.54 6.42
CA SER A 99 10.81 1.87 4.99
C SER A 99 10.33 3.30 4.70
N GLN A 100 10.78 3.83 3.56
CA GLN A 100 10.33 5.11 3.03
C GLN A 100 9.42 4.89 1.83
N VAL A 101 8.22 5.51 1.83
CA VAL A 101 7.25 5.41 0.74
C VAL A 101 6.82 6.82 0.33
N LEU A 102 7.42 7.34 -0.72
CA LEU A 102 7.39 8.75 -1.04
C LEU A 102 6.93 9.02 -2.48
N TYR A 103 6.05 10.00 -2.69
CA TYR A 103 5.70 10.52 -4.02
C TYR A 103 5.20 9.46 -5.02
N ASN A 104 4.53 8.42 -4.55
CA ASN A 104 3.95 7.43 -5.46
C ASN A 104 2.53 7.85 -5.87
N THR A 105 2.12 7.51 -7.10
CA THR A 105 0.90 8.06 -7.68
C THR A 105 0.06 7.01 -8.40
N ALA A 106 -1.26 7.03 -8.13
CA ALA A 106 -2.29 6.38 -8.94
C ALA A 106 -3.10 7.45 -9.68
N LEU A 107 -2.95 7.53 -11.01
CA LEU A 107 -3.44 8.66 -11.80
C LEU A 107 -4.97 8.71 -11.95
N ASN A 108 -5.66 7.56 -12.00
CA ASN A 108 -7.12 7.53 -12.24
C ASN A 108 -7.91 6.67 -11.23
N GLY A 109 -7.23 6.04 -10.28
CA GLY A 109 -7.85 5.09 -9.34
C GLY A 109 -7.47 5.29 -7.90
N ASN A 110 -7.43 4.18 -7.17
CA ASN A 110 -7.18 4.15 -5.74
C ASN A 110 -5.70 3.89 -5.45
N CYS A 111 -5.28 4.18 -4.20
CA CYS A 111 -3.99 3.86 -3.64
C CYS A 111 -2.81 4.54 -4.33
N GLY A 112 -2.41 5.65 -3.83
CA GLY A 112 -1.20 6.33 -4.29
C GLY A 112 0.04 5.42 -4.24
N ALA A 113 0.10 4.51 -3.25
CA ALA A 113 1.16 3.50 -3.16
C ALA A 113 0.61 2.06 -3.14
N PHE A 114 -0.13 1.65 -2.12
CA PHE A 114 -0.45 0.24 -1.88
C PHE A 114 -1.95 -0.06 -1.98
N CYS A 115 -2.38 -0.72 -3.04
CA CYS A 115 -3.68 -1.37 -3.17
C CYS A 115 -3.62 -2.80 -2.64
N THR A 116 -3.52 -2.94 -1.36
CA THR A 116 -3.49 -4.23 -0.64
C THR A 116 -3.77 -4.01 0.83
N SER A 117 -4.26 -5.00 1.52
CA SER A 117 -4.42 -4.94 2.97
C SER A 117 -3.05 -4.92 3.65
N LEU A 118 -2.84 -4.01 4.60
CA LEU A 118 -1.62 -3.92 5.41
C LEU A 118 -1.93 -4.37 6.84
N SER A 119 -1.04 -5.16 7.48
CA SER A 119 -1.20 -5.54 8.88
C SER A 119 -0.33 -4.71 9.81
N ILE A 120 0.92 -4.54 9.46
CA ILE A 120 1.89 -3.80 10.26
C ILE A 120 2.53 -2.71 9.41
N ILE A 121 2.46 -1.48 9.90
CA ILE A 121 3.21 -0.34 9.38
C ILE A 121 4.04 0.16 10.56
N ARG A 122 5.36 -0.05 10.51
CA ARG A 122 6.21 0.30 11.64
C ARG A 122 7.48 1.03 11.21
N LYS A 123 7.78 2.13 11.91
CA LYS A 123 8.97 2.96 11.68
C LYS A 123 9.11 3.41 10.22
N CYS A 124 7.99 3.78 9.62
CA CYS A 124 7.95 4.18 8.22
C CYS A 124 7.84 5.69 8.07
N ASN A 125 8.39 6.17 6.97
CA ASN A 125 8.14 7.53 6.49
C ASN A 125 7.29 7.45 5.22
N ILE A 126 6.04 7.92 5.29
CA ILE A 126 5.03 7.77 4.24
C ILE A 126 4.52 9.15 3.85
N GLU A 127 5.05 9.68 2.77
CA GLU A 127 4.81 11.09 2.44
C GLU A 127 4.46 11.30 0.96
N TYR A 128 3.58 12.28 0.72
CA TYR A 128 3.27 12.80 -0.61
C TYR A 128 2.78 11.74 -1.59
N ASN A 129 2.16 10.66 -1.13
CA ASN A 129 1.54 9.68 -2.03
C ASN A 129 0.15 10.18 -2.46
N VAL A 130 -0.20 10.00 -3.73
CA VAL A 130 -1.38 10.60 -4.34
C VAL A 130 -2.23 9.55 -5.04
N ALA A 131 -3.50 9.47 -4.67
CA ALA A 131 -4.53 8.73 -5.40
C ALA A 131 -5.55 9.70 -6.03
N HIS A 132 -6.00 9.41 -7.25
CA HIS A 132 -7.10 10.16 -7.85
C HIS A 132 -8.41 9.94 -7.09
N LYS A 133 -8.64 8.71 -6.60
CA LYS A 133 -9.82 8.35 -5.80
C LYS A 133 -9.43 8.16 -4.34
N ASN A 134 -9.56 6.97 -3.79
CA ASN A 134 -9.44 6.69 -2.36
C ASN A 134 -8.04 6.23 -1.95
N GLY A 135 -7.66 6.52 -0.70
CA GLY A 135 -6.42 6.09 -0.09
C GLY A 135 -5.19 6.73 -0.71
N GLY A 136 -4.87 7.95 -0.34
CA GLY A 136 -3.69 8.64 -0.86
C GLY A 136 -2.41 7.81 -0.75
N PHE A 137 -2.21 7.13 0.39
CA PHE A 137 -1.17 6.12 0.54
C PHE A 137 -1.70 4.72 0.25
N ALA A 138 -2.70 4.26 1.00
CA ALA A 138 -3.16 2.89 0.91
C ALA A 138 -4.69 2.76 0.89
N TYR A 139 -5.16 1.75 0.19
CA TYR A 139 -6.55 1.35 0.12
C TYR A 139 -6.65 -0.14 0.41
N SER A 140 -7.28 -0.49 1.52
CA SER A 140 -7.45 -1.86 1.96
C SER A 140 -8.86 -2.36 1.64
N LEU A 141 -8.95 -3.32 0.73
CA LEU A 141 -10.15 -4.10 0.47
C LEU A 141 -10.05 -5.46 1.16
N LYS A 142 -11.07 -5.85 1.93
CA LYS A 142 -11.20 -7.19 2.51
C LYS A 142 -10.02 -7.59 3.39
N SER A 143 -9.90 -6.99 4.56
CA SER A 143 -9.01 -7.56 5.56
C SER A 143 -9.62 -8.84 6.12
N PHE A 144 -8.95 -9.99 5.92
CA PHE A 144 -9.31 -11.24 6.60
C PHE A 144 -8.82 -11.24 8.06
N TYR A 145 -8.05 -10.25 8.46
CA TYR A 145 -7.45 -10.14 9.79
C TYR A 145 -8.06 -8.98 10.56
N ALA A 146 -8.25 -9.23 11.83
CA ALA A 146 -8.90 -8.31 12.74
C ALA A 146 -7.97 -7.20 13.27
N MET A 147 -6.75 -7.01 12.76
CA MET A 147 -5.82 -6.05 13.35
C MET A 147 -4.94 -5.34 12.33
N ILE A 148 -4.81 -4.02 12.50
CA ILE A 148 -3.84 -3.17 11.80
C ILE A 148 -3.06 -2.39 12.85
N ASP A 149 -1.73 -2.51 12.82
CA ASP A 149 -0.83 -1.78 13.71
C ASP A 149 -0.07 -0.70 12.94
N ILE A 150 -0.17 0.55 13.40
CA ILE A 150 0.61 1.68 12.89
C ILE A 150 1.47 2.21 14.04
N LEU A 151 2.74 1.91 14.01
CA LEU A 151 3.66 2.11 15.12
C LEU A 151 4.86 2.98 14.71
N ASP A 152 5.21 3.97 15.51
CA ASP A 152 6.40 4.81 15.30
C ASP A 152 6.49 5.39 13.86
N THR A 153 5.37 5.68 13.23
CA THR A 153 5.28 5.99 11.80
C THR A 153 4.91 7.45 11.55
N ARG A 154 5.50 8.04 10.51
CA ARG A 154 5.12 9.37 9.99
C ARG A 154 4.31 9.19 8.71
N MET A 155 3.13 9.77 8.66
CA MET A 155 2.25 9.78 7.49
C MET A 155 1.86 11.22 7.19
N ILE A 156 2.49 11.81 6.18
CA ILE A 156 2.42 13.26 5.95
C ILE A 156 2.06 13.57 4.50
N SER A 157 1.17 14.53 4.32
CA SER A 157 0.81 15.10 3.01
C SER A 157 0.40 14.06 1.95
N ASN A 158 -0.19 12.95 2.37
CA ASN A 158 -0.79 12.01 1.43
C ASN A 158 -2.18 12.50 1.01
N ASN A 159 -2.55 12.28 -0.25
CA ASN A 159 -3.74 12.91 -0.83
C ASN A 159 -4.63 11.96 -1.62
N ALA A 160 -5.91 11.93 -1.30
CA ALA A 160 -6.99 11.29 -2.06
C ALA A 160 -7.83 12.39 -2.74
N ILE A 161 -7.50 12.76 -3.99
CA ILE A 161 -7.97 14.00 -4.65
C ILE A 161 -9.50 14.10 -4.71
N HIS A 162 -10.17 13.06 -5.19
CA HIS A 162 -11.63 13.01 -5.36
C HIS A 162 -12.31 11.94 -4.52
N GLY A 163 -11.63 11.43 -3.50
CA GLY A 163 -12.12 10.33 -2.68
C GLY A 163 -11.93 10.55 -1.19
N SER A 164 -11.86 9.47 -0.47
CA SER A 164 -11.76 9.43 0.99
C SER A 164 -10.47 8.76 1.46
N GLY A 165 -10.04 9.06 2.70
CA GLY A 165 -8.83 8.54 3.29
C GLY A 165 -7.57 9.10 2.65
N GLY A 166 -7.19 10.32 2.97
CA GLY A 166 -5.98 10.96 2.43
C GLY A 166 -4.73 10.15 2.69
N GLY A 167 -4.58 9.61 3.89
CA GLY A 167 -3.60 8.56 4.19
C GLY A 167 -4.12 7.19 3.80
N ILE A 168 -5.06 6.64 4.56
CA ILE A 168 -5.53 5.26 4.41
C ILE A 168 -7.06 5.23 4.24
N TRP A 169 -7.53 4.42 3.31
CA TRP A 169 -8.92 4.02 3.20
C TRP A 169 -9.08 2.54 3.51
N ILE A 170 -9.97 2.22 4.47
CA ILE A 170 -10.24 0.85 4.89
C ILE A 170 -11.71 0.53 4.62
N HIS A 171 -11.95 -0.55 3.88
CA HIS A 171 -13.29 -1.08 3.67
C HIS A 171 -13.31 -2.57 4.01
N ASN A 172 -13.97 -2.88 5.12
CA ASN A 172 -14.12 -4.27 5.56
C ASN A 172 -15.54 -4.75 5.25
N LEU A 173 -15.67 -5.74 4.39
CA LEU A 173 -16.97 -6.19 3.88
C LEU A 173 -17.62 -7.32 4.68
N SER A 174 -16.96 -7.95 5.66
CA SER A 174 -17.54 -9.18 6.23
C SER A 174 -16.87 -9.82 7.45
N LEU A 175 -16.26 -9.11 8.36
CA LEU A 175 -15.74 -9.77 9.56
C LEU A 175 -16.75 -9.73 10.70
N SER A 176 -17.24 -10.92 11.10
CA SER A 176 -18.00 -11.09 12.34
C SER A 176 -17.21 -10.69 13.60
N ASN A 177 -15.89 -10.58 13.50
CA ASN A 177 -14.98 -10.35 14.64
C ASN A 177 -14.52 -8.89 14.80
N GLY A 178 -14.93 -7.97 13.92
CA GLY A 178 -14.50 -6.57 13.98
C GLY A 178 -13.06 -6.32 13.57
N LEU A 179 -12.70 -5.05 13.43
CA LEU A 179 -11.35 -4.57 13.14
C LEU A 179 -10.76 -3.91 14.38
N LEU A 180 -9.56 -4.30 14.79
CA LEU A 180 -8.75 -3.59 15.76
C LEU A 180 -7.72 -2.74 15.02
N LEU A 181 -7.76 -1.42 15.21
CA LEU A 181 -6.75 -0.50 14.72
C LEU A 181 -5.94 0.06 15.89
N ASN A 182 -4.68 -0.27 15.97
CA ASN A 182 -3.76 0.32 16.93
C ASN A 182 -2.88 1.37 16.26
N VAL A 183 -2.87 2.58 16.80
CA VAL A 183 -1.99 3.67 16.38
C VAL A 183 -1.17 4.11 17.58
N MET A 184 0.13 3.96 17.52
CA MET A 184 1.00 4.28 18.65
C MET A 184 2.24 5.06 18.19
N SER A 185 2.60 6.11 18.95
CA SER A 185 3.82 6.91 18.73
C SER A 185 3.97 7.41 17.29
N SER A 186 2.85 7.74 16.63
CA SER A 186 2.82 8.05 15.20
C SER A 186 2.39 9.51 14.94
N ILE A 187 2.83 10.05 13.81
CA ILE A 187 2.55 11.44 13.41
C ILE A 187 1.79 11.42 12.10
N PHE A 188 0.62 12.08 12.11
CA PHE A 188 -0.20 12.30 10.92
C PHE A 188 -0.37 13.80 10.71
N ASN A 189 0.13 14.32 9.62
CA ASN A 189 0.05 15.74 9.34
C ASN A 189 -0.30 16.01 7.87
N ASP A 190 -1.07 17.04 7.61
CA ASP A 190 -1.39 17.54 6.26
C ASP A 190 -1.93 16.49 5.27
N ASN A 191 -2.45 15.35 5.74
CA ASN A 191 -3.10 14.39 4.86
C ASN A 191 -4.47 14.91 4.44
N THR A 192 -4.79 14.84 3.14
CA THR A 192 -6.00 15.44 2.58
C THR A 192 -6.85 14.45 1.81
N ALA A 193 -8.16 14.65 1.85
CA ALA A 193 -9.13 13.88 1.09
C ALA A 193 -10.20 14.81 0.53
N GLY A 194 -10.64 14.56 -0.69
CA GLY A 194 -11.68 15.35 -1.34
C GLY A 194 -13.08 15.18 -0.74
N ILE A 195 -13.33 14.05 -0.06
CA ILE A 195 -14.66 13.74 0.49
C ILE A 195 -14.60 13.55 2.01
N HIS A 196 -13.98 12.48 2.51
CA HIS A 196 -13.99 12.14 3.93
C HIS A 196 -12.63 11.65 4.45
N GLY A 197 -12.32 11.97 5.72
CA GLY A 197 -11.19 11.42 6.45
C GLY A 197 -9.83 11.80 5.85
N GLY A 198 -9.36 13.02 6.10
CA GLY A 198 -8.05 13.47 5.63
C GLY A 198 -6.93 12.50 5.98
N ILE A 199 -6.89 12.00 7.21
CA ILE A 199 -5.92 10.97 7.62
C ILE A 199 -6.42 9.60 7.19
N MET A 200 -7.61 9.21 7.64
CA MET A 200 -8.13 7.86 7.51
C MET A 200 -9.65 7.88 7.31
N TYR A 201 -10.14 7.05 6.42
CA TYR A 201 -11.54 6.74 6.28
C TYR A 201 -11.77 5.24 6.48
N ILE A 202 -12.69 4.90 7.36
CA ILE A 202 -13.02 3.52 7.70
C ILE A 202 -14.50 3.30 7.48
N ASN A 203 -14.84 2.37 6.62
CA ASN A 203 -16.20 1.97 6.35
C ASN A 203 -16.41 0.54 6.88
N ASP A 204 -16.60 0.45 8.19
CA ASP A 204 -16.87 -0.80 8.90
C ASP A 204 -17.83 -0.53 10.06
N ASN A 205 -18.66 -1.53 10.40
CA ASN A 205 -19.65 -1.42 11.46
C ASN A 205 -19.15 -1.91 12.83
N ASN A 206 -18.02 -2.59 12.91
CA ASN A 206 -17.46 -3.12 14.13
C ASN A 206 -15.95 -2.88 14.19
N ILE A 207 -15.56 -1.76 14.78
CA ILE A 207 -14.17 -1.35 14.87
C ILE A 207 -13.81 -0.90 16.29
N ASP A 208 -12.67 -1.38 16.80
CA ASP A 208 -12.00 -0.87 17.99
C ASP A 208 -10.77 -0.06 17.56
N ILE A 209 -10.75 1.24 17.88
CA ILE A 209 -9.64 2.13 17.54
C ILE A 209 -8.91 2.52 18.81
N ARG A 210 -7.62 2.24 18.86
CA ARG A 210 -6.74 2.60 19.98
C ARG A 210 -5.64 3.51 19.49
N ILE A 211 -5.59 4.73 20.02
CA ILE A 211 -4.60 5.74 19.68
C ILE A 211 -3.88 6.17 20.94
N SER A 212 -2.56 6.09 20.93
CA SER A 212 -1.74 6.53 22.05
C SER A 212 -0.45 7.21 21.59
N ASN A 213 -0.01 8.21 22.35
CA ASN A 213 1.23 8.96 22.11
C ASN A 213 1.40 9.45 20.65
N SER A 214 0.29 9.76 19.98
CA SER A 214 0.28 10.15 18.57
C SER A 214 -0.25 11.55 18.36
N SER A 215 0.16 12.21 17.28
CA SER A 215 -0.37 13.53 16.85
C SER A 215 -1.11 13.41 15.51
N MET A 216 -2.22 14.13 15.40
CA MET A 216 -3.10 14.13 14.23
C MET A 216 -3.53 15.53 13.85
#